data_57794677d7bea89244c5b630732eae03
#
_entry.id   57794677d7bea89244c5b630732eae03
#
_cell.length_a   1.000
_cell.length_b   1.000
_cell.length_c   1.000
_cell.angle_alpha   90.00
_cell.angle_beta   90.00
_cell.angle_gamma   90.00
#
_symmetry.space_group_name_H-M   'P 1'
#
loop_
_entity.id
_entity.type
_entity.pdbx_description
1 polymer ?
#
loop_
_entity_poly.entity_id
_entity_poly.type
_entity_poly.pdbx_seq_one_letter_code
_entity_poly.pdbx_strand_id
1 'polypeptide(L)'
;LVISGRVNPDSDREGLQRAALEAQLIAEGMSADEISRRGPDYIKAVEKRYQAVAAPGGEEISFSEQLSTVHSEMLVTDEQLLLLAQDRAVAVKDYLVNEMGIPADSAVINQAATLKAEDHNYSGVELELDV
;
A
#
# COMPACT_ATOMS: atom_id res chain seq x y z
N LEU A 1 27.09 1.14 -2.56
CA LEU A 1 25.77 0.64 -2.97
C LEU A 1 24.69 1.62 -2.54
N VAL A 2 23.94 2.12 -3.49
CA VAL A 2 22.82 3.03 -3.25
C VAL A 2 21.49 2.27 -3.38
N ILE A 3 20.64 2.39 -2.36
CA ILE A 3 19.37 1.71 -2.28
C ILE A 3 18.26 2.76 -2.41
N SER A 4 17.45 2.64 -3.47
CA SER A 4 16.34 3.57 -3.73
C SER A 4 15.02 2.82 -3.68
N GLY A 5 14.16 3.17 -2.74
CA GLY A 5 12.79 2.66 -2.71
C GLY A 5 11.98 3.31 -3.82
N ARG A 6 11.13 2.53 -4.47
CA ARG A 6 10.26 2.98 -5.57
C ARG A 6 8.81 2.64 -5.26
N VAL A 7 7.92 3.50 -5.67
CA VAL A 7 6.47 3.25 -5.60
C VAL A 7 5.84 3.54 -6.96
N ASN A 8 4.82 2.76 -7.29
CA ASN A 8 3.92 3.08 -8.39
C ASN A 8 2.75 3.87 -7.78
N PRO A 9 2.55 5.16 -8.11
CA PRO A 9 1.52 5.96 -7.46
C PRO A 9 0.11 5.38 -7.55
N ASP A 10 -0.21 4.68 -8.64
CA ASP A 10 -1.55 4.12 -8.83
C ASP A 10 -1.73 2.80 -8.08
N SER A 11 -0.90 1.79 -8.35
CA SER A 11 -1.07 0.47 -7.75
C SER A 11 -0.73 0.44 -6.26
N ASP A 12 0.28 1.19 -5.83
CA ASP A 12 0.63 1.26 -4.41
C ASP A 12 -0.39 2.08 -3.61
N ARG A 13 -1.00 3.10 -4.23
CA ARG A 13 -2.10 3.83 -3.59
C ARG A 13 -3.27 2.89 -3.32
N GLU A 14 -3.67 2.09 -4.31
CA GLU A 14 -4.72 1.09 -4.12
C GLU A 14 -4.39 0.09 -3.02
N GLY A 15 -3.14 -0.37 -2.96
CA GLY A 15 -2.67 -1.27 -1.91
C GLY A 15 -2.77 -0.65 -0.51
N LEU A 16 -2.39 0.62 -0.37
CA LEU A 16 -2.50 1.36 0.89
C LEU A 16 -3.96 1.63 1.26
N GLN A 17 -4.80 1.93 0.29
CA GLN A 17 -6.24 2.11 0.51
C GLN A 17 -6.87 0.83 1.04
N ARG A 18 -6.55 -0.31 0.45
CA ARG A 18 -7.01 -1.61 0.93
C ARG A 18 -6.53 -1.89 2.35
N ALA A 19 -5.25 -1.66 2.62
CA ALA A 19 -4.69 -1.87 3.95
C ALA A 19 -5.35 -0.95 5.00
N ALA A 20 -5.67 0.28 4.64
CA ALA A 20 -6.35 1.22 5.52
C ALA A 20 -7.76 0.74 5.88
N LEU A 21 -8.52 0.24 4.89
CA LEU A 21 -9.84 -0.32 5.15
C LEU A 21 -9.76 -1.54 6.06
N GLU A 22 -8.86 -2.46 5.78
CA GLU A 22 -8.67 -3.66 6.59
C GLU A 22 -8.29 -3.31 8.04
N ALA A 23 -7.42 -2.31 8.22
CA ALA A 23 -7.04 -1.83 9.55
C ALA A 23 -8.25 -1.26 10.32
N GLN A 24 -9.13 -0.52 9.65
CA GLN A 24 -10.35 -0.02 10.27
C GLN A 24 -11.28 -1.16 10.71
N LEU A 25 -11.44 -2.16 9.86
CA LEU A 25 -12.29 -3.31 10.18
C LEU A 25 -11.76 -4.10 11.39
N ILE A 26 -10.45 -4.29 11.45
CA ILE A 26 -9.79 -4.94 12.58
C ILE A 26 -9.99 -4.13 13.87
N ALA A 27 -9.86 -2.81 13.80
CA ALA A 27 -10.08 -1.91 14.92
C ALA A 27 -11.53 -1.97 15.43
N GLU A 28 -12.48 -2.28 14.53
CA GLU A 28 -13.90 -2.46 14.86
C GLU A 28 -14.23 -3.84 15.42
N GLY A 29 -13.23 -4.73 15.51
CA GLY A 29 -13.39 -6.06 16.11
C GLY A 29 -13.46 -7.22 15.10
N MET A 30 -13.33 -6.96 13.81
CA MET A 30 -13.31 -8.02 12.80
C MET A 30 -11.98 -8.76 12.83
N SER A 31 -12.00 -10.10 12.69
CA SER A 31 -10.78 -10.89 12.64
C SER A 31 -10.11 -10.79 11.26
N ALA A 32 -8.78 -10.92 11.25
CA ALA A 32 -8.03 -10.97 10.00
C ALA A 32 -8.46 -12.15 9.12
N ASP A 33 -8.86 -13.25 9.71
CA ASP A 33 -9.35 -14.43 9.02
C ASP A 33 -10.67 -14.16 8.28
N GLU A 34 -11.61 -13.46 8.91
CA GLU A 34 -12.87 -13.04 8.30
C GLU A 34 -12.63 -12.16 7.06
N ILE A 35 -11.68 -11.24 7.16
CA ILE A 35 -11.28 -10.38 6.04
C ILE A 35 -10.66 -11.20 4.91
N SER A 36 -9.71 -12.06 5.23
CA SER A 36 -9.00 -12.92 4.28
C SER A 36 -9.93 -13.82 3.50
N ARG A 37 -10.91 -14.40 4.17
CA ARG A 37 -11.89 -15.32 3.56
C ARG A 37 -13.03 -14.61 2.88
N ARG A 38 -13.13 -13.29 3.02
CA ARG A 38 -14.29 -12.50 2.60
C ARG A 38 -15.59 -13.10 3.13
N GLY A 39 -15.62 -13.32 4.44
CA GLY A 39 -16.77 -13.88 5.12
C GLY A 39 -17.97 -12.94 5.14
N PRO A 40 -19.13 -13.44 5.66
CA PRO A 40 -20.38 -12.65 5.63
C PRO A 40 -20.28 -11.32 6.37
N ASP A 41 -19.54 -11.24 7.47
CA ASP A 41 -19.38 -9.99 8.21
C ASP A 41 -18.54 -8.98 7.45
N TYR A 42 -17.49 -9.43 6.75
CA TYR A 42 -16.70 -8.59 5.88
C TYR A 42 -17.55 -8.02 4.73
N ILE A 43 -18.31 -8.87 4.06
CA ILE A 43 -19.18 -8.48 2.95
C ILE A 43 -20.21 -7.43 3.41
N LYS A 44 -20.85 -7.66 4.54
CA LYS A 44 -21.82 -6.71 5.11
C LYS A 44 -21.17 -5.37 5.46
N ALA A 45 -19.95 -5.39 6.02
CA ALA A 45 -19.25 -4.17 6.37
C ALA A 45 -18.90 -3.34 5.12
N VAL A 46 -18.48 -3.99 4.04
CA VAL A 46 -18.19 -3.31 2.77
C VAL A 46 -19.46 -2.75 2.16
N GLU A 47 -20.54 -3.53 2.11
CA GLU A 47 -21.84 -3.10 1.59
C GLU A 47 -22.37 -1.88 2.35
N LYS A 48 -22.23 -1.87 3.67
CA LYS A 48 -22.67 -0.76 4.50
C LYS A 48 -21.87 0.52 4.19
N ARG A 49 -20.56 0.40 4.02
CA ARG A 49 -19.72 1.53 3.64
C ARG A 49 -20.04 2.03 2.24
N TYR A 50 -20.29 1.11 1.32
CA TYR A 50 -20.71 1.48 -0.04
C TYR A 50 -22.03 2.27 -0.02
N GLN A 51 -23.03 1.83 0.74
CA GLN A 51 -24.31 2.53 0.86
C GLN A 51 -24.15 3.94 1.41
N ALA A 52 -23.15 4.17 2.27
CA ALA A 52 -22.90 5.49 2.85
C ALA A 52 -22.34 6.49 1.83
N VAL A 53 -21.65 6.01 0.78
CA VAL A 53 -21.02 6.86 -0.24
C VAL A 53 -21.74 6.84 -1.58
N ALA A 54 -22.59 5.86 -1.83
CA ALA A 54 -23.33 5.74 -3.08
C ALA A 54 -24.48 6.74 -3.15
N ALA A 55 -24.76 7.23 -4.36
CA ALA A 55 -25.91 8.09 -4.58
C ALA A 55 -27.22 7.29 -4.39
N PRO A 56 -28.25 7.88 -3.75
CA PRO A 56 -29.55 7.21 -3.62
C PRO A 56 -30.15 6.86 -4.99
N GLY A 57 -30.66 5.64 -5.13
CA GLY A 57 -31.28 5.18 -6.36
C GLY A 57 -30.30 4.77 -7.46
N GLY A 58 -29.00 4.62 -7.13
CA GLY A 58 -28.00 4.11 -8.06
C GLY A 58 -28.24 2.66 -8.45
N GLU A 59 -27.63 2.25 -9.56
CA GLU A 59 -27.71 0.88 -10.03
C GLU A 59 -27.08 -0.09 -9.03
N GLU A 60 -27.62 -1.30 -8.99
CA GLU A 60 -27.01 -2.38 -8.24
C GLU A 60 -25.74 -2.84 -8.95
N ILE A 61 -24.62 -2.82 -8.25
CA ILE A 61 -23.33 -3.21 -8.80
C ILE A 61 -22.76 -4.41 -8.05
N SER A 62 -21.77 -5.07 -8.64
CA SER A 62 -21.14 -6.24 -8.04
C SER A 62 -20.40 -5.87 -6.75
N PHE A 63 -20.15 -6.89 -5.91
CA PHE A 63 -19.35 -6.70 -4.69
C PHE A 63 -17.95 -6.16 -5.01
N SER A 64 -17.32 -6.65 -6.08
CA SER A 64 -15.98 -6.16 -6.49
C SER A 64 -15.98 -4.67 -6.82
N GLU A 65 -17.02 -4.19 -7.49
CA GLU A 65 -17.18 -2.77 -7.81
C GLU A 65 -17.48 -1.95 -6.57
N GLN A 66 -18.30 -2.45 -5.66
CA GLN A 66 -18.57 -1.83 -4.36
C GLN A 66 -17.27 -1.69 -3.55
N LEU A 67 -16.49 -2.76 -3.48
CA LEU A 67 -15.23 -2.78 -2.76
C LEU A 67 -14.24 -1.77 -3.34
N SER A 68 -14.13 -1.70 -4.66
CA SER A 68 -13.28 -0.74 -5.35
C SER A 68 -13.67 0.71 -5.00
N THR A 69 -14.97 0.99 -4.97
CA THR A 69 -15.49 2.31 -4.59
C THR A 69 -15.15 2.64 -3.14
N VAL A 70 -15.34 1.69 -2.23
CA VAL A 70 -15.00 1.89 -0.81
C VAL A 70 -13.50 2.12 -0.64
N HIS A 71 -12.66 1.37 -1.35
CA HIS A 71 -11.21 1.59 -1.31
C HIS A 71 -10.85 3.00 -1.77
N SER A 72 -11.48 3.50 -2.83
CA SER A 72 -11.20 4.84 -3.38
C SER A 72 -11.55 5.97 -2.41
N GLU A 73 -12.44 5.73 -1.45
CA GLU A 73 -12.79 6.70 -0.41
C GLU A 73 -11.77 6.75 0.73
N MET A 74 -10.84 5.80 0.79
CA MET A 74 -9.79 5.80 1.80
C MET A 74 -8.71 6.82 1.41
N LEU A 75 -8.43 7.76 2.30
CA LEU A 75 -7.43 8.79 2.04
C LEU A 75 -6.02 8.23 2.16
N VAL A 76 -5.26 8.34 1.07
CA VAL A 76 -3.83 8.01 1.03
C VAL A 76 -3.09 9.22 0.46
N THR A 77 -2.17 9.77 1.24
CA THR A 77 -1.41 10.97 0.86
C THR A 77 -0.15 10.59 0.10
N ASP A 78 0.41 11.57 -0.64
CA ASP A 78 1.69 11.39 -1.30
C ASP A 78 2.83 11.13 -0.29
N GLU A 79 2.73 11.72 0.91
CA GLU A 79 3.68 11.46 2.00
C GLU A 79 3.68 9.98 2.40
N GLN A 80 2.52 9.35 2.47
CA GLN A 80 2.41 7.92 2.77
C GLN A 80 3.06 7.06 1.68
N LEU A 81 2.93 7.46 0.41
CA LEU A 81 3.59 6.77 -0.70
C LEU A 81 5.11 6.93 -0.63
N LEU A 82 5.60 8.12 -0.32
CA LEU A 82 7.05 8.35 -0.14
C LEU A 82 7.59 7.57 1.04
N LEU A 83 6.83 7.49 2.13
CA LEU A 83 7.21 6.70 3.29
C LEU A 83 7.28 5.20 2.94
N LEU A 84 6.35 4.70 2.14
CA LEU A 84 6.38 3.32 1.66
C LEU A 84 7.65 3.04 0.86
N ALA A 85 8.04 3.96 -0.03
CA ALA A 85 9.28 3.84 -0.79
C ALA A 85 10.50 3.78 0.15
N GLN A 86 10.53 4.65 1.15
CA GLN A 86 11.61 4.67 2.13
C GLN A 86 11.64 3.38 2.96
N ASP A 87 10.50 2.90 3.41
CA ASP A 87 10.40 1.65 4.18
C ASP A 87 10.90 0.45 3.38
N ARG A 88 10.62 0.42 2.08
CA ARG A 88 11.15 -0.62 1.18
C ARG A 88 12.67 -0.58 1.11
N ALA A 89 13.26 0.61 1.01
CA ALA A 89 14.70 0.78 0.99
C ALA A 89 15.33 0.35 2.32
N VAL A 90 14.72 0.72 3.44
CA VAL A 90 15.20 0.33 4.78
C VAL A 90 15.16 -1.19 4.94
N ALA A 91 14.08 -1.83 4.52
CA ALA A 91 13.93 -3.28 4.62
C ALA A 91 15.02 -4.02 3.84
N VAL A 92 15.36 -3.54 2.63
CA VAL A 92 16.42 -4.12 1.81
C VAL A 92 17.78 -3.89 2.46
N LYS A 93 18.04 -2.68 2.98
CA LYS A 93 19.30 -2.40 3.69
C LYS A 93 19.49 -3.31 4.89
N ASP A 94 18.45 -3.46 5.71
CA ASP A 94 18.50 -4.33 6.89
C ASP A 94 18.81 -5.78 6.49
N TYR A 95 18.19 -6.27 5.42
CA TYR A 95 18.48 -7.61 4.91
C TYR A 95 19.93 -7.75 4.47
N LEU A 96 20.43 -6.79 3.68
CA LEU A 96 21.82 -6.83 3.17
C LEU A 96 22.83 -6.79 4.30
N VAL A 97 22.60 -5.97 5.32
CA VAL A 97 23.51 -5.83 6.46
C VAL A 97 23.44 -7.07 7.36
N ASN A 98 22.25 -7.50 7.73
CA ASN A 98 22.04 -8.55 8.74
C ASN A 98 22.19 -9.97 8.18
N GLU A 99 21.70 -10.22 6.97
CA GLU A 99 21.67 -11.56 6.38
C GLU A 99 22.83 -11.81 5.41
N MET A 100 23.24 -10.78 4.68
CA MET A 100 24.29 -10.90 3.66
C MET A 100 25.65 -10.42 4.16
N GLY A 101 25.73 -9.85 5.36
CA GLY A 101 27.00 -9.41 5.96
C GLY A 101 27.63 -8.19 5.31
N ILE A 102 26.87 -7.41 4.55
CA ILE A 102 27.39 -6.18 3.92
C ILE A 102 27.58 -5.12 5.00
N PRO A 103 28.76 -4.43 5.06
CA PRO A 103 28.94 -3.36 6.03
C PRO A 103 27.90 -2.26 5.90
N ALA A 104 27.35 -1.78 7.01
CA ALA A 104 26.31 -0.76 7.01
C ALA A 104 26.72 0.51 6.26
N ASP A 105 27.99 0.90 6.33
CA ASP A 105 28.52 2.07 5.64
C ASP A 105 28.57 1.90 4.11
N SER A 106 28.52 0.66 3.63
CA SER A 106 28.56 0.36 2.19
C SER A 106 27.18 0.36 1.54
N ALA A 107 26.11 0.46 2.32
CA ALA A 107 24.74 0.47 1.83
C ALA A 107 24.06 1.79 2.25
N VAL A 108 23.86 2.68 1.29
CA VAL A 108 23.30 4.03 1.52
C VAL A 108 21.89 4.12 0.96
N ILE A 109 20.93 4.59 1.77
CA ILE A 109 19.56 4.80 1.34
C ILE A 109 19.45 6.16 0.64
N ASN A 110 18.92 6.14 -0.58
CA ASN A 110 18.63 7.36 -1.31
C ASN A 110 17.33 7.96 -0.77
N GLN A 111 17.42 9.17 -0.19
CA GLN A 111 16.28 9.88 0.37
C GLN A 111 15.45 10.65 -0.67
N ALA A 112 15.97 10.79 -1.89
CA ALA A 112 15.34 11.59 -2.93
C ALA A 112 14.29 10.82 -3.74
N ALA A 113 13.30 10.24 -3.05
CA ALA A 113 12.17 9.58 -3.71
C ALA A 113 11.29 10.59 -4.43
N THR A 114 10.83 10.27 -5.63
CA THR A 114 9.90 11.11 -6.40
C THR A 114 8.64 10.34 -6.76
N LEU A 115 7.55 11.05 -7.02
CA LEU A 115 6.28 10.47 -7.44
C LEU A 115 5.95 10.74 -8.91
N LYS A 116 6.94 11.14 -9.71
CA LYS A 116 6.74 11.40 -11.13
C LYS A 116 6.42 10.10 -11.87
N ALA A 117 5.32 10.07 -12.61
CA ALA A 117 4.84 8.87 -13.30
C ALA A 117 5.87 8.26 -14.26
N GLU A 118 6.68 9.08 -14.90
CA GLU A 118 7.74 8.63 -15.83
C GLU A 118 8.88 7.88 -15.14
N ASP A 119 9.05 8.11 -13.81
CA ASP A 119 10.09 7.46 -13.01
C ASP A 119 9.56 6.22 -12.28
N HIS A 120 8.25 5.95 -12.35
CA HIS A 120 7.57 4.99 -11.46
C HIS A 120 6.66 4.02 -12.22
N ASN A 121 7.21 3.34 -13.21
CA ASN A 121 6.47 2.28 -13.90
C ASN A 121 6.50 0.94 -13.18
N TYR A 122 7.18 0.86 -12.05
CA TYR A 122 7.19 -0.34 -11.19
C TYR A 122 7.30 0.07 -9.72
N SER A 123 6.96 -0.84 -8.83
CA SER A 123 7.17 -0.71 -7.39
C SER A 123 8.26 -1.67 -6.91
N GLY A 124 8.91 -1.35 -5.80
CA GLY A 124 9.96 -2.17 -5.22
C GLY A 124 11.19 -1.38 -4.83
N VAL A 125 12.36 -1.92 -5.11
CA VAL A 125 13.64 -1.30 -4.73
C VAL A 125 14.62 -1.38 -5.90
N GLU A 126 15.32 -0.29 -6.13
CA GLU A 126 16.38 -0.20 -7.12
C GLU A 126 17.73 -0.12 -6.41
N LEU A 127 18.69 -0.91 -6.88
CA LEU A 127 20.04 -0.94 -6.35
C LEU A 127 21.02 -0.41 -7.39
N GLU A 128 21.87 0.52 -7.00
CA GLU A 128 22.91 1.07 -7.86
C GLU A 128 24.26 0.92 -7.18
N LEU A 129 25.27 0.54 -7.98
CA LEU A 129 26.64 0.46 -7.47
C LEU A 129 27.28 1.84 -7.54
N ASP A 130 27.95 2.22 -6.45
CA ASP A 130 28.80 3.40 -6.43
C ASP A 130 30.10 3.09 -7.15
N VAL A 131 30.43 3.89 -8.11
CA VAL A 131 31.65 3.75 -8.87
C VAL A 131 32.64 4.83 -8.47
#